data_dfa5b8b487cb767cb0d7eb54dc7401ca
#
_entry.id   dfa5b8b487cb767cb0d7eb54dc7401ca
#
_cell.length_a   1.000
_cell.length_b   1.000
_cell.length_c   1.000
_cell.angle_alpha   90.00
_cell.angle_beta   90.00
_cell.angle_gamma   90.00
#
_symmetry.space_group_name_H-M   'P 1'
#
loop_
_entity.id
_entity.type
_entity.pdbx_description
1 polymer ?
#
loop_
_entity_poly.entity_id
_entity_poly.type
_entity_poly.pdbx_seq_one_letter_code
_entity_poly.pdbx_strand_id
1 'polypeptide(L)'
;NVTMGAADADEQQVRRALSVAQADFVHELPLGLDTEVGEQGLSLSGGQRQRLALARAVVGEPRFLVLDDPLSALDVHTETLVEAALRQVLERTTAVVVAHRPSTVMLADRVALLSGGRIAAVGTHQELLRDNAEYAWLMSGAGDEPAGPVEEPAG
;
A
#
# COMPACT_ATOMS: atom_id res chain seq x y z
N ASN A 1 -2.67 -13.69 -13.82
CA ASN A 1 -2.13 -13.12 -12.56
C ASN A 1 -3.16 -12.23 -11.86
N VAL A 2 -3.60 -11.12 -12.49
CA VAL A 2 -4.57 -10.18 -11.89
C VAL A 2 -5.89 -10.86 -11.54
N THR A 3 -6.43 -11.70 -12.43
CA THR A 3 -7.68 -12.45 -12.21
C THR A 3 -7.63 -13.49 -11.09
N MET A 4 -6.45 -13.78 -10.53
CA MET A 4 -6.36 -14.62 -9.32
C MET A 4 -7.09 -14.00 -8.11
N GLY A 5 -7.32 -12.68 -8.11
CA GLY A 5 -8.12 -12.01 -7.08
C GLY A 5 -9.63 -12.19 -7.25
N ALA A 6 -10.10 -12.47 -8.49
CA ALA A 6 -11.50 -12.75 -8.81
C ALA A 6 -11.54 -13.55 -10.12
N ALA A 7 -11.82 -14.85 -10.01
CA ALA A 7 -11.77 -15.78 -11.15
C ALA A 7 -12.78 -15.42 -12.26
N ASP A 8 -13.91 -14.82 -11.88
CA ASP A 8 -14.99 -14.43 -12.78
C ASP A 8 -14.88 -12.96 -13.26
N ALA A 9 -13.74 -12.29 -13.00
CA ALA A 9 -13.55 -10.91 -13.41
C ALA A 9 -13.57 -10.77 -14.93
N ASP A 10 -14.41 -9.87 -15.42
CA ASP A 10 -14.45 -9.53 -16.83
C ASP A 10 -13.28 -8.61 -17.24
N GLU A 11 -13.12 -8.43 -18.54
CA GLU A 11 -12.03 -7.60 -19.09
C GLU A 11 -12.11 -6.14 -18.61
N GLN A 12 -13.31 -5.61 -18.39
CA GLN A 12 -13.51 -4.23 -17.93
C GLN A 12 -13.07 -4.09 -16.47
N GLN A 13 -13.36 -5.07 -15.62
CA GLN A 13 -12.90 -5.11 -14.23
C GLN A 13 -11.37 -5.19 -14.17
N VAL A 14 -10.75 -6.03 -15.01
CA VAL A 14 -9.28 -6.12 -15.09
C VAL A 14 -8.67 -4.78 -15.51
N ARG A 15 -9.20 -4.14 -16.58
CA ARG A 15 -8.71 -2.82 -17.02
C ARG A 15 -8.85 -1.76 -15.92
N ARG A 16 -9.97 -1.74 -15.21
CA ARG A 16 -10.21 -0.82 -14.10
C ARG A 16 -9.21 -1.06 -12.96
N ALA A 17 -8.97 -2.30 -12.58
CA ALA A 17 -8.00 -2.66 -11.55
C ALA A 17 -6.58 -2.26 -11.91
N LEU A 18 -6.18 -2.45 -13.17
CA LEU A 18 -4.88 -2.01 -13.68
C LEU A 18 -4.74 -0.48 -13.65
N SER A 19 -5.80 0.24 -14.03
CA SER A 19 -5.82 1.71 -13.96
C SER A 19 -5.68 2.21 -12.52
N VAL A 20 -6.40 1.62 -11.56
CA VAL A 20 -6.26 1.95 -10.12
C VAL A 20 -4.83 1.75 -9.65
N ALA A 21 -4.19 0.67 -10.05
CA ALA A 21 -2.81 0.35 -9.68
C ALA A 21 -1.76 1.09 -10.52
N GLN A 22 -2.16 1.96 -11.47
CA GLN A 22 -1.27 2.61 -12.43
C GLN A 22 -0.36 1.59 -13.15
N ALA A 23 -0.94 0.44 -13.51
CA ALA A 23 -0.22 -0.70 -14.06
C ALA A 23 -0.28 -0.79 -15.60
N ASP A 24 -0.39 0.36 -16.29
CA ASP A 24 -0.48 0.43 -17.76
C ASP A 24 0.76 -0.14 -18.47
N PHE A 25 1.89 -0.22 -17.77
CA PHE A 25 3.09 -0.87 -18.27
C PHE A 25 2.86 -2.31 -18.74
N VAL A 26 1.79 -2.99 -18.29
CA VAL A 26 1.45 -4.35 -18.74
C VAL A 26 1.18 -4.42 -20.24
N HIS A 27 0.70 -3.34 -20.85
CA HIS A 27 0.44 -3.27 -22.28
C HIS A 27 1.72 -3.15 -23.13
N GLU A 28 2.84 -2.76 -22.51
CA GLU A 28 4.17 -2.65 -23.11
C GLU A 28 4.97 -3.95 -23.00
N LEU A 29 4.45 -4.94 -22.23
CA LEU A 29 5.10 -6.25 -22.10
C LEU A 29 4.99 -7.04 -23.42
N PRO A 30 5.91 -7.99 -23.70
CA PRO A 30 6.01 -8.67 -24.98
C PRO A 30 4.72 -9.34 -25.48
N LEU A 31 3.89 -9.86 -24.58
CA LEU A 31 2.58 -10.45 -24.86
C LEU A 31 1.43 -9.69 -24.17
N GLY A 32 1.66 -8.41 -23.77
CA GLY A 32 0.67 -7.62 -23.07
C GLY A 32 0.18 -8.33 -21.80
N LEU A 33 -1.15 -8.43 -21.67
CA LEU A 33 -1.80 -9.10 -20.53
C LEU A 33 -1.54 -10.60 -20.43
N ASP A 34 -1.15 -11.25 -21.53
CA ASP A 34 -0.84 -12.67 -21.58
C ASP A 34 0.64 -12.98 -21.28
N THR A 35 1.42 -11.96 -20.94
CA THR A 35 2.82 -12.13 -20.57
C THR A 35 2.93 -12.95 -19.27
N GLU A 36 3.68 -14.06 -19.34
CA GLU A 36 4.04 -14.84 -18.15
C GLU A 36 5.05 -14.07 -17.31
N VAL A 37 4.72 -13.81 -16.05
CA VAL A 37 5.56 -13.13 -15.07
C VAL A 37 5.84 -14.03 -13.88
N GLY A 38 7.06 -13.95 -13.32
CA GLY A 38 7.48 -14.77 -12.19
C GLY A 38 8.85 -15.40 -12.41
N GLU A 39 9.18 -16.46 -11.62
CA GLU A 39 10.52 -17.07 -11.66
C GLU A 39 10.91 -17.66 -13.01
N GLN A 40 9.94 -18.15 -13.78
CA GLN A 40 10.16 -18.74 -15.12
C GLN A 40 9.73 -17.81 -16.26
N GLY A 41 9.24 -16.60 -15.95
CA GLY A 41 8.79 -15.61 -16.91
C GLY A 41 9.56 -14.30 -16.83
N LEU A 42 8.94 -13.22 -17.31
CA LEU A 42 9.55 -11.89 -17.30
C LEU A 42 9.76 -11.40 -15.87
N SER A 43 10.98 -10.92 -15.56
CA SER A 43 11.28 -10.29 -14.28
C SER A 43 10.74 -8.87 -14.24
N LEU A 44 9.90 -8.59 -13.25
CA LEU A 44 9.33 -7.26 -12.98
C LEU A 44 10.14 -6.53 -11.90
N SER A 45 10.16 -5.18 -11.96
CA SER A 45 10.69 -4.37 -10.86
C SER A 45 9.86 -4.52 -9.59
N GLY A 46 10.40 -4.10 -8.43
CA GLY A 46 9.67 -4.10 -7.15
C GLY A 46 8.35 -3.32 -7.24
N GLY A 47 8.39 -2.11 -7.77
CA GLY A 47 7.20 -1.27 -7.96
C GLY A 47 6.19 -1.86 -8.95
N GLN A 48 6.65 -2.52 -10.03
CA GLN A 48 5.77 -3.23 -10.96
C GLN A 48 5.06 -4.40 -10.29
N ARG A 49 5.79 -5.20 -9.50
CA ARG A 49 5.18 -6.29 -8.72
C ARG A 49 4.16 -5.78 -7.72
N GLN A 50 4.47 -4.70 -7.01
CA GLN A 50 3.56 -4.10 -6.03
C GLN A 50 2.28 -3.59 -6.69
N ARG A 51 2.38 -2.91 -7.84
CA ARG A 51 1.22 -2.45 -8.62
C ARG A 51 0.35 -3.60 -9.11
N LEU A 52 0.93 -4.69 -9.60
CA LEU A 52 0.16 -5.88 -9.98
C LEU A 52 -0.49 -6.58 -8.78
N ALA A 53 0.17 -6.60 -7.62
CA ALA A 53 -0.43 -7.12 -6.39
C ALA A 53 -1.64 -6.27 -5.96
N LEU A 54 -1.54 -4.95 -6.06
CA LEU A 54 -2.65 -4.03 -5.80
C LEU A 54 -3.80 -4.24 -6.80
N ALA A 55 -3.52 -4.32 -8.11
CA ALA A 55 -4.53 -4.61 -9.13
C ALA A 55 -5.28 -5.91 -8.82
N ARG A 56 -4.56 -6.97 -8.45
CA ARG A 56 -5.14 -8.25 -8.03
C ARG A 56 -6.02 -8.13 -6.79
N ALA A 57 -5.64 -7.28 -5.83
CA ALA A 57 -6.42 -7.08 -4.61
C ALA A 57 -7.75 -6.36 -4.86
N VAL A 58 -7.83 -5.48 -5.88
CA VAL A 58 -9.01 -4.64 -6.12
C VAL A 58 -9.88 -5.11 -7.30
N VAL A 59 -9.44 -6.07 -8.11
CA VAL A 59 -10.13 -6.48 -9.35
C VAL A 59 -11.56 -6.97 -9.13
N GLY A 60 -11.82 -7.66 -8.01
CA GLY A 60 -13.14 -8.20 -7.65
C GLY A 60 -14.04 -7.23 -6.89
N GLU A 61 -13.67 -5.94 -6.80
CA GLU A 61 -14.40 -4.94 -6.01
C GLU A 61 -14.72 -5.46 -4.59
N PRO A 62 -13.72 -5.85 -3.80
CA PRO A 62 -13.93 -6.53 -2.53
C PRO A 62 -14.64 -5.63 -1.52
N ARG A 63 -15.49 -6.21 -0.68
CA ARG A 63 -16.12 -5.49 0.44
C ARG A 63 -15.13 -5.22 1.58
N PHE A 64 -14.08 -6.05 1.69
CA PHE A 64 -13.01 -5.92 2.67
C PHE A 64 -11.67 -6.01 1.97
N LEU A 65 -10.78 -5.09 2.28
CA LEU A 65 -9.44 -5.00 1.71
C LEU A 65 -8.41 -4.92 2.84
N VAL A 66 -7.36 -5.72 2.75
CA VAL A 66 -6.22 -5.65 3.65
C VAL A 66 -4.99 -5.31 2.83
N LEU A 67 -4.33 -4.22 3.16
CA LEU A 67 -3.13 -3.74 2.48
C LEU A 67 -2.00 -3.60 3.50
N ASP A 68 -0.86 -4.16 3.16
CA ASP A 68 0.37 -4.04 3.94
C ASP A 68 1.36 -3.18 3.14
N ASP A 69 1.55 -1.95 3.59
CA ASP A 69 2.44 -0.94 3.02
C ASP A 69 2.35 -0.82 1.48
N PRO A 70 1.16 -0.55 0.94
CA PRO A 70 0.85 -0.74 -0.48
C PRO A 70 1.60 0.21 -1.43
N LEU A 71 2.30 1.22 -0.92
CA LEU A 71 2.94 2.28 -1.71
C LEU A 71 4.47 2.29 -1.55
N SER A 72 5.05 1.41 -0.73
CA SER A 72 6.46 1.48 -0.30
C SER A 72 7.51 1.37 -1.41
N ALA A 73 7.22 0.63 -2.48
CA ALA A 73 8.16 0.39 -3.58
C ALA A 73 7.91 1.31 -4.79
N LEU A 74 7.07 2.34 -4.63
CA LEU A 74 6.71 3.27 -5.70
C LEU A 74 7.58 4.53 -5.65
N ASP A 75 7.87 5.10 -6.82
CA ASP A 75 8.38 6.45 -6.94
C ASP A 75 7.29 7.48 -6.58
N VAL A 76 7.70 8.69 -6.19
CA VAL A 76 6.80 9.74 -5.68
C VAL A 76 5.66 10.07 -6.65
N HIS A 77 5.94 10.10 -7.95
CA HIS A 77 4.92 10.42 -8.95
C HIS A 77 3.88 9.30 -9.04
N THR A 78 4.32 8.05 -9.16
CA THR A 78 3.44 6.88 -9.20
C THR A 78 2.67 6.72 -7.88
N GLU A 79 3.34 6.94 -6.73
CA GLU A 79 2.69 6.92 -5.41
C GLU A 79 1.49 7.87 -5.36
N THR A 80 1.66 9.12 -5.79
CA THR A 80 0.57 10.12 -5.80
C THR A 80 -0.61 9.69 -6.66
N LEU A 81 -0.37 9.11 -7.83
CA LEU A 81 -1.43 8.65 -8.73
C LEU A 81 -2.17 7.43 -8.17
N VAL A 82 -1.44 6.47 -7.61
CA VAL A 82 -2.03 5.27 -6.98
C VAL A 82 -2.81 5.67 -5.73
N GLU A 83 -2.29 6.59 -4.91
CA GLU A 83 -3.00 7.10 -3.73
C GLU A 83 -4.35 7.71 -4.11
N ALA A 84 -4.37 8.60 -5.12
CA ALA A 84 -5.60 9.24 -5.57
C ALA A 84 -6.63 8.23 -6.09
N ALA A 85 -6.19 7.22 -6.84
CA ALA A 85 -7.08 6.17 -7.35
C ALA A 85 -7.55 5.22 -6.23
N LEU A 86 -6.66 4.86 -5.31
CA LEU A 86 -6.98 3.99 -4.16
C LEU A 86 -8.00 4.65 -3.24
N ARG A 87 -7.92 5.96 -3.02
CA ARG A 87 -8.90 6.73 -2.24
C ARG A 87 -10.33 6.53 -2.75
N GLN A 88 -10.53 6.51 -4.07
CA GLN A 88 -11.86 6.25 -4.67
C GLN A 88 -12.35 4.82 -4.42
N VAL A 89 -11.45 3.83 -4.41
CA VAL A 89 -11.80 2.45 -4.06
C VAL A 89 -12.23 2.35 -2.60
N LEU A 90 -11.49 3.02 -1.72
CA LEU A 90 -11.71 2.98 -0.27
C LEU A 90 -13.02 3.65 0.16
N GLU A 91 -13.60 4.58 -0.63
CA GLU A 91 -14.93 5.14 -0.36
C GLU A 91 -16.05 4.09 -0.28
N ARG A 92 -15.86 2.93 -0.94
CA ARG A 92 -16.86 1.86 -1.04
C ARG A 92 -16.43 0.53 -0.41
N THR A 93 -15.23 0.52 0.18
CA THR A 93 -14.60 -0.70 0.67
C THR A 93 -14.18 -0.50 2.11
N THR A 94 -14.52 -1.43 3.00
CA THR A 94 -13.94 -1.45 4.34
C THR A 94 -12.50 -1.94 4.25
N ALA A 95 -11.54 -1.12 4.67
CA ALA A 95 -10.13 -1.48 4.54
C ALA A 95 -9.37 -1.43 5.87
N VAL A 96 -8.41 -2.31 6.00
CA VAL A 96 -7.34 -2.25 7.00
C VAL A 96 -6.04 -2.05 6.25
N VAL A 97 -5.35 -0.94 6.54
CA VAL A 97 -4.08 -0.59 5.89
C VAL A 97 -3.00 -0.52 6.95
N VAL A 98 -1.97 -1.35 6.82
CA VAL A 98 -0.75 -1.20 7.60
C VAL A 98 0.12 -0.16 6.90
N ALA A 99 0.51 0.88 7.63
CA ALA A 99 1.25 2.01 7.07
C ALA A 99 2.20 2.62 8.10
N HIS A 100 3.33 3.11 7.61
CA HIS A 100 4.29 3.88 8.39
C HIS A 100 4.57 5.26 7.76
N ARG A 101 3.96 5.57 6.61
CA ARG A 101 4.10 6.85 5.91
C ARG A 101 2.87 7.72 6.10
N PRO A 102 3.05 9.05 6.30
CA PRO A 102 1.92 9.98 6.43
C PRO A 102 0.94 9.93 5.24
N SER A 103 1.45 9.83 4.00
CA SER A 103 0.63 9.74 2.78
C SER A 103 -0.36 8.58 2.83
N THR A 104 0.11 7.40 3.20
CA THR A 104 -0.73 6.20 3.31
C THR A 104 -1.69 6.28 4.50
N VAL A 105 -1.24 6.81 5.64
CA VAL A 105 -2.08 6.98 6.84
C VAL A 105 -3.26 7.93 6.58
N MET A 106 -3.05 8.96 5.76
CA MET A 106 -4.10 9.93 5.40
C MET A 106 -5.20 9.36 4.50
N LEU A 107 -5.07 8.10 4.02
CA LEU A 107 -6.15 7.38 3.34
C LEU A 107 -7.22 6.88 4.31
N ALA A 108 -6.91 6.75 5.59
CA ALA A 108 -7.78 6.14 6.58
C ALA A 108 -8.64 7.17 7.32
N ASP A 109 -9.91 6.81 7.61
CA ASP A 109 -10.79 7.60 8.47
C ASP A 109 -10.35 7.55 9.94
N ARG A 110 -9.77 6.44 10.35
CA ARG A 110 -9.26 6.21 11.69
C ARG A 110 -7.95 5.45 11.68
N VAL A 111 -7.11 5.78 12.63
CA VAL A 111 -5.78 5.20 12.82
C VAL A 111 -5.73 4.52 14.18
N ALA A 112 -5.18 3.31 14.21
CA ALA A 112 -4.81 2.61 15.44
C ALA A 112 -3.28 2.56 15.54
N LEU A 113 -2.73 3.18 16.57
CA LEU A 113 -1.30 3.08 16.87
C LEU A 113 -1.03 1.75 17.56
N LEU A 114 -0.19 0.92 16.94
CA LEU A 114 0.30 -0.33 17.52
C LEU A 114 1.68 -0.09 18.17
N SER A 115 1.77 -0.29 19.47
CA SER A 115 3.02 -0.15 20.24
C SER A 115 3.11 -1.26 21.28
N GLY A 116 4.29 -1.86 21.42
CA GLY A 116 4.52 -2.97 22.36
C GLY A 116 3.56 -4.16 22.18
N GLY A 117 3.13 -4.47 20.95
CA GLY A 117 2.19 -5.55 20.65
C GLY A 117 0.72 -5.27 21.05
N ARG A 118 0.36 -4.02 21.32
CA ARG A 118 -0.97 -3.59 21.74
C ARG A 118 -1.42 -2.35 20.98
N ILE A 119 -2.73 -2.14 20.87
CA ILE A 119 -3.29 -0.87 20.41
C ILE A 119 -3.12 0.14 21.55
N ALA A 120 -2.18 1.08 21.38
CA ALA A 120 -1.85 2.11 22.34
C ALA A 120 -2.76 3.32 22.25
N ALA A 121 -3.23 3.67 21.05
CA ALA A 121 -4.14 4.78 20.81
C ALA A 121 -4.99 4.55 19.56
N VAL A 122 -6.17 5.15 19.52
CA VAL A 122 -7.06 5.14 18.33
C VAL A 122 -7.67 6.54 18.16
N GLY A 123 -7.57 7.08 16.94
CA GLY A 123 -8.11 8.39 16.61
C GLY A 123 -8.01 8.70 15.13
N THR A 124 -8.33 9.91 14.73
CA THR A 124 -7.97 10.44 13.42
C THR A 124 -6.48 10.77 13.39
N HIS A 125 -5.91 10.88 12.19
CA HIS A 125 -4.51 11.30 12.03
C HIS A 125 -4.21 12.61 12.78
N GLN A 126 -5.09 13.60 12.68
CA GLN A 126 -4.90 14.91 13.32
C GLN A 126 -5.01 14.85 14.86
N GLU A 127 -5.96 14.06 15.39
CA GLU A 127 -6.08 13.86 16.84
C GLU A 127 -4.81 13.21 17.40
N LEU A 128 -4.32 12.16 16.75
CA LEU A 128 -3.12 11.45 17.21
C LEU A 128 -1.86 12.30 17.08
N LEU A 129 -1.72 13.11 16.03
CA LEU A 129 -0.60 14.05 15.90
C LEU A 129 -0.55 15.06 17.06
N ARG A 130 -1.72 15.54 17.51
CA ARG A 130 -1.82 16.52 18.58
C ARG A 130 -1.63 15.89 19.97
N ASP A 131 -2.23 14.71 20.20
CA ASP A 131 -2.45 14.17 21.52
C ASP A 131 -1.51 12.99 21.89
N ASN A 132 -0.73 12.46 20.91
CA ASN A 132 0.15 11.32 21.11
C ASN A 132 1.57 11.58 20.57
N ALA A 133 2.53 11.74 21.47
CA ALA A 133 3.91 12.09 21.12
C ALA A 133 4.62 10.96 20.33
N GLU A 134 4.35 9.68 20.64
CA GLU A 134 4.91 8.53 19.92
C GLU A 134 4.42 8.51 18.47
N TYR A 135 3.13 8.73 18.26
CA TYR A 135 2.56 8.82 16.92
C TYR A 135 3.12 10.01 16.13
N ALA A 136 3.23 11.18 16.77
CA ALA A 136 3.82 12.36 16.14
C ALA A 136 5.27 12.13 15.71
N TRP A 137 6.05 11.43 16.55
CA TRP A 137 7.42 11.05 16.24
C TRP A 137 7.50 10.09 15.06
N LEU A 138 6.67 9.04 15.02
CA LEU A 138 6.60 8.11 13.88
C LEU A 138 6.26 8.83 12.57
N MET A 139 5.31 9.76 12.61
CA MET A 139 4.86 10.48 11.42
C MET A 139 5.82 11.60 10.98
N SER A 140 6.79 11.97 11.79
CA SER A 140 7.83 12.96 11.41
C SER A 140 8.93 12.38 10.51
N GLY A 141 8.92 11.07 10.23
CA GLY A 141 9.99 10.38 9.50
C GLY A 141 11.23 10.07 10.36
N ALA A 142 11.25 10.49 11.62
CA ALA A 142 12.37 10.22 12.52
C ALA A 142 12.51 8.73 12.89
N GLY A 143 11.47 7.94 12.62
CA GLY A 143 11.47 6.48 12.84
C GLY A 143 12.23 5.67 11.79
N ASP A 144 12.57 6.25 10.65
CA ASP A 144 13.31 5.59 9.57
C ASP A 144 14.84 5.70 9.73
N GLU A 145 15.35 6.45 10.71
CA GLU A 145 16.77 6.43 11.03
C GLU A 145 17.11 5.12 11.78
N PRO A 146 18.09 4.33 11.28
CA PRO A 146 18.54 3.14 12.01
C PRO A 146 19.04 3.61 13.39
N ALA A 147 18.54 2.98 14.44
CA ALA A 147 18.99 3.24 15.81
C ALA A 147 20.52 3.18 15.82
N GLY A 148 21.15 4.32 16.06
CA GLY A 148 22.59 4.41 16.19
C GLY A 148 23.09 3.39 17.22
N PRO A 149 24.37 2.96 17.15
CA PRO A 149 24.90 1.95 18.03
C PRO A 149 24.65 2.36 19.50
N VAL A 150 23.97 1.49 20.24
CA VAL A 150 23.79 1.62 21.67
C VAL A 150 25.20 1.60 22.27
N GLU A 151 25.70 2.75 22.73
CA GLU A 151 26.92 2.79 23.53
C GLU A 151 26.65 1.99 24.83
N GLU A 152 27.26 0.80 24.90
CA GLU A 152 27.35 0.08 26.18
C GLU A 152 28.05 0.96 27.21
N PRO A 153 27.49 1.18 28.41
CA PRO A 153 28.20 1.87 29.46
C PRO A 153 29.42 1.03 29.85
N ALA A 154 30.63 1.62 29.71
CA ALA A 154 31.85 1.03 30.18
C ALA A 154 31.75 0.80 31.69
N GLY A 155 31.81 -0.48 32.11
CA GLY A 155 31.92 -0.93 33.49
C GLY A 155 33.33 -0.78 34.03
#